data_9a6e706ed3e7d045895ffc0c9d317235
#
_entry.id   9a6e706ed3e7d045895ffc0c9d317235
#
_cell.length_a   1.000
_cell.length_b   1.000
_cell.length_c   1.000
_cell.angle_alpha   90.00
_cell.angle_beta   90.00
_cell.angle_gamma   90.00
#
_symmetry.space_group_name_H-M   'P 1'
#
loop_
_entity.id
_entity.type
_entity.pdbx_description
1 polymer ?
#
loop_
_entity_poly.entity_id
_entity_poly.type
_entity_poly.pdbx_seq_one_letter_code
_entity_poly.pdbx_strand_id
1 'polypeptide(L)'
;FIMGLFTTIISIMQALKDYKTVLISLAVGVVLKAFLNTNLIVAFYKMGLPPYYGVITATIIGYLTSFIICLLVLKSKWKINYESLVKNFIDIIITTAIMIIVMFILRLLVPISSSTRIINLFIIIFYTVIGCILYFFISLKNGTMKRIFGNKIQKFKL
;
A
#
# COMPACT_ATOMS: atom_id res chain seq x y z
N PHE A 1 2.72 3.24 1.93
CA PHE A 1 2.17 2.34 0.91
C PHE A 1 2.52 2.81 -0.51
N ILE A 2 2.15 4.01 -0.94
CA ILE A 2 2.39 4.56 -2.29
C ILE A 2 3.88 4.61 -2.64
N MET A 3 4.72 5.01 -1.70
CA MET A 3 6.17 5.01 -1.86
C MET A 3 6.72 3.59 -2.11
N GLY A 4 6.20 2.59 -1.40
CA GLY A 4 6.58 1.18 -1.61
C GLY A 4 6.20 0.67 -3.00
N LEU A 5 4.98 0.97 -3.47
CA LEU A 5 4.55 0.63 -4.83
C LEU A 5 5.44 1.30 -5.89
N PHE A 6 5.77 2.56 -5.67
CA PHE A 6 6.66 3.30 -6.59
C PHE A 6 8.07 2.70 -6.62
N THR A 7 8.64 2.35 -5.46
CA THR A 7 9.96 1.71 -5.37
C THR A 7 9.98 0.36 -6.12
N THR A 8 8.91 -0.42 -5.99
CA THR A 8 8.78 -1.70 -6.70
C THR A 8 8.77 -1.49 -8.22
N ILE A 9 8.02 -0.50 -8.71
CA ILE A 9 7.96 -0.25 -10.15
C ILE A 9 9.28 0.29 -10.70
N ILE A 10 9.99 1.12 -9.94
CA ILE A 10 11.36 1.56 -10.28
C ILE A 10 12.28 0.35 -10.44
N SER A 11 12.25 -0.59 -9.49
CA SER A 11 13.08 -1.79 -9.57
C SER A 11 12.79 -2.63 -10.82
N ILE A 12 11.53 -2.74 -11.21
CA ILE A 12 11.12 -3.40 -12.47
C ILE A 12 11.68 -2.66 -13.68
N MET A 13 11.53 -1.33 -13.73
CA MET A 13 12.04 -0.50 -14.84
C MET A 13 13.56 -0.55 -14.93
N GLN A 14 14.27 -0.59 -13.81
CA GLN A 14 15.73 -0.75 -13.76
C GLN A 14 16.15 -2.12 -14.26
N ALA A 15 15.44 -3.19 -13.89
CA ALA A 15 15.69 -4.53 -14.43
C ALA A 15 15.50 -4.60 -15.95
N LEU A 16 14.56 -3.81 -16.50
CA LEU A 16 14.33 -3.65 -17.92
C LEU A 16 15.33 -2.66 -18.59
N LYS A 17 16.31 -2.13 -17.83
CA LYS A 17 17.31 -1.14 -18.28
C LYS A 17 16.70 0.17 -18.82
N ASP A 18 15.47 0.51 -18.43
CA ASP A 18 14.78 1.74 -18.86
C ASP A 18 14.93 2.87 -17.85
N TYR A 19 16.18 3.25 -17.58
CA TYR A 19 16.55 4.31 -16.62
C TYR A 19 16.02 5.69 -17.02
N LYS A 20 15.88 5.95 -18.33
CA LYS A 20 15.39 7.25 -18.84
C LYS A 20 13.96 7.51 -18.38
N THR A 21 13.09 6.52 -18.48
CA THR A 21 11.69 6.64 -18.03
C THR A 21 11.61 6.88 -16.53
N VAL A 22 12.43 6.21 -15.72
CA VAL A 22 12.49 6.41 -14.27
C VAL A 22 12.89 7.85 -13.96
N LEU A 23 13.95 8.36 -14.58
CA LEU A 23 14.42 9.73 -14.38
C LEU A 23 13.36 10.78 -14.76
N ILE A 24 12.73 10.62 -15.91
CA ILE A 24 11.69 11.55 -16.39
C ILE A 24 10.48 11.51 -15.44
N SER A 25 10.01 10.32 -15.03
CA SER A 25 8.88 10.20 -14.13
C SER A 25 9.14 10.83 -12.76
N LEU A 26 10.35 10.64 -12.21
CA LEU A 26 10.79 11.28 -10.97
C LEU A 26 10.85 12.80 -11.10
N ALA A 27 11.46 13.32 -12.20
CA ALA A 27 11.55 14.75 -12.45
C ALA A 27 10.16 15.40 -12.50
N VAL A 28 9.21 14.79 -13.23
CA VAL A 28 7.82 15.27 -13.31
C VAL A 28 7.16 15.25 -11.92
N GLY A 29 7.33 14.18 -11.13
CA GLY A 29 6.78 14.08 -9.79
C GLY A 29 7.34 15.15 -8.84
N VAL A 30 8.64 15.42 -8.90
CA VAL A 30 9.31 16.45 -8.08
C VAL A 30 8.83 17.85 -8.46
N VAL A 31 8.76 18.15 -9.75
CA VAL A 31 8.26 19.45 -10.25
C VAL A 31 6.81 19.65 -9.80
N LEU A 32 5.96 18.65 -10.00
CA LEU A 32 4.56 18.74 -9.56
C LEU A 32 4.45 18.94 -8.05
N LYS A 33 5.23 18.19 -7.25
CA LYS A 33 5.31 18.36 -5.81
C LYS A 33 5.70 19.79 -5.43
N ALA A 34 6.71 20.37 -6.10
CA ALA A 34 7.18 21.72 -5.82
C ALA A 34 6.06 22.76 -6.04
N PHE A 35 5.32 22.65 -7.15
CA PHE A 35 4.19 23.53 -7.44
C PHE A 35 3.03 23.37 -6.44
N LEU A 36 2.70 22.13 -6.09
CA LEU A 36 1.57 21.84 -5.20
C LEU A 36 1.87 22.14 -3.74
N ASN A 37 3.15 22.09 -3.32
CA ASN A 37 3.55 22.20 -1.92
C ASN A 37 3.01 23.48 -1.29
N THR A 38 3.32 24.64 -1.87
CA THR A 38 2.90 25.95 -1.33
C THR A 38 1.37 26.09 -1.34
N ASN A 39 0.73 25.70 -2.44
CA ASN A 39 -0.72 25.83 -2.60
C ASN A 39 -1.48 24.96 -1.57
N LEU A 40 -1.04 23.73 -1.36
CA LEU A 40 -1.67 22.81 -0.42
C LEU A 40 -1.40 23.21 1.04
N ILE A 41 -0.21 23.72 1.38
CA ILE A 41 0.08 24.25 2.71
C ILE A 41 -0.91 25.38 3.05
N VAL A 42 -1.07 26.34 2.13
CA VAL A 42 -1.99 27.47 2.33
C VAL A 42 -3.45 27.01 2.38
N ALA A 43 -3.84 26.06 1.54
CA ALA A 43 -5.20 25.51 1.55
C ALA A 43 -5.54 24.82 2.89
N PHE A 44 -4.66 23.95 3.38
CA PHE A 44 -4.87 23.25 4.66
C PHE A 44 -4.85 24.22 5.85
N TYR A 45 -3.98 25.23 5.82
CA TYR A 45 -3.96 26.29 6.84
C TYR A 45 -5.30 27.05 6.89
N LYS A 46 -5.87 27.43 5.73
CA LYS A 46 -7.19 28.08 5.65
C LYS A 46 -8.34 27.19 6.15
N MET A 47 -8.20 25.88 6.06
CA MET A 47 -9.16 24.89 6.58
C MET A 47 -9.02 24.65 8.10
N GLY A 48 -8.09 25.35 8.78
CA GLY A 48 -7.81 25.12 10.20
C GLY A 48 -7.06 23.83 10.50
N LEU A 49 -6.51 23.17 9.47
CA LEU A 49 -5.72 21.96 9.63
C LEU A 49 -4.22 22.29 9.71
N PRO A 50 -3.42 21.45 10.40
CA PRO A 50 -1.99 21.65 10.48
C PRO A 50 -1.32 21.72 9.10
N PRO A 51 -0.44 22.70 8.81
CA PRO A 51 0.17 22.93 7.50
C PRO A 51 0.97 21.75 6.94
N TYR A 52 1.51 20.89 7.80
CA TYR A 52 2.28 19.72 7.39
C TYR A 52 1.46 18.68 6.59
N TYR A 53 0.13 18.66 6.75
CA TYR A 53 -0.73 17.83 5.90
C TYR A 53 -0.64 18.23 4.43
N GLY A 54 -0.45 19.51 4.13
CA GLY A 54 -0.24 20.00 2.77
C GLY A 54 1.02 19.41 2.13
N VAL A 55 2.13 19.39 2.89
CA VAL A 55 3.41 18.82 2.45
C VAL A 55 3.30 17.32 2.18
N ILE A 56 2.63 16.59 3.09
CA ILE A 56 2.42 15.14 2.95
C ILE A 56 1.58 14.86 1.70
N THR A 57 0.48 15.59 1.52
CA THR A 57 -0.42 15.42 0.37
C THR A 57 0.30 15.73 -0.95
N ALA A 58 1.08 16.82 -1.01
CA ALA A 58 1.90 17.14 -2.18
C ALA A 58 2.88 16.01 -2.52
N THR A 59 3.50 15.42 -1.50
CA THR A 59 4.43 14.30 -1.67
C THR A 59 3.74 13.06 -2.19
N ILE A 60 2.57 12.72 -1.68
CA ILE A 60 1.74 11.60 -2.13
C ILE A 60 1.35 11.79 -3.60
N ILE A 61 0.89 12.98 -3.98
CA ILE A 61 0.51 13.28 -5.37
C ILE A 61 1.72 13.17 -6.30
N GLY A 62 2.90 13.68 -5.90
CA GLY A 62 4.13 13.56 -6.68
C GLY A 62 4.52 12.10 -6.94
N TYR A 63 4.51 11.25 -5.92
CA TYR A 63 4.80 9.82 -6.09
C TYR A 63 3.74 9.09 -6.91
N LEU A 64 2.45 9.40 -6.73
CA LEU A 64 1.38 8.83 -7.53
C LEU A 64 1.52 9.17 -9.01
N THR A 65 1.84 10.42 -9.31
CA THR A 65 2.06 10.85 -10.71
C THR A 65 3.23 10.10 -11.32
N SER A 66 4.37 10.02 -10.63
CA SER A 66 5.53 9.25 -11.10
C SER A 66 5.22 7.77 -11.31
N PHE A 67 4.46 7.18 -10.39
CA PHE A 67 4.00 5.79 -10.47
C PHE A 67 3.12 5.55 -11.69
N ILE A 68 2.14 6.43 -11.95
CA ILE A 68 1.24 6.34 -13.10
C ILE A 68 2.03 6.45 -14.41
N ILE A 69 2.98 7.37 -14.50
CA ILE A 69 3.84 7.52 -15.69
C ILE A 69 4.60 6.21 -15.98
N CYS A 70 5.23 5.63 -14.96
CA CYS A 70 5.93 4.36 -15.10
C CYS A 70 5.00 3.22 -15.55
N LEU A 71 3.78 3.14 -14.99
CA LEU A 71 2.78 2.15 -15.40
C LEU A 71 2.37 2.32 -16.87
N LEU A 72 2.10 3.56 -17.31
CA LEU A 72 1.72 3.84 -18.68
C LEU A 72 2.81 3.43 -19.67
N VAL A 73 4.09 3.71 -19.35
CA VAL A 73 5.22 3.30 -20.18
C VAL A 73 5.39 1.79 -20.21
N LEU A 74 5.24 1.11 -19.07
CA LEU A 74 5.27 -0.36 -18.98
C LEU A 74 4.19 -0.98 -19.89
N LYS A 75 2.97 -0.43 -19.85
CA LYS A 75 1.89 -0.90 -20.72
C LYS A 75 2.18 -0.66 -22.20
N SER A 76 2.64 0.54 -22.55
CA SER A 76 2.85 0.95 -23.93
C SER A 76 4.07 0.27 -24.57
N LYS A 77 5.22 0.29 -23.88
CA LYS A 77 6.50 -0.17 -24.39
C LYS A 77 6.69 -1.68 -24.28
N TRP A 78 6.25 -2.26 -23.16
CA TRP A 78 6.48 -3.65 -22.82
C TRP A 78 5.23 -4.54 -22.94
N LYS A 79 4.07 -3.96 -23.35
CA LYS A 79 2.79 -4.65 -23.58
C LYS A 79 2.37 -5.56 -22.41
N ILE A 80 2.68 -5.14 -21.18
CA ILE A 80 2.35 -5.92 -19.97
C ILE A 80 0.84 -5.91 -19.78
N ASN A 81 0.24 -7.12 -19.65
CA ASN A 81 -1.17 -7.24 -19.31
C ASN A 81 -1.37 -7.11 -17.80
N TYR A 82 -2.13 -6.09 -17.41
CA TYR A 82 -2.42 -5.79 -16.00
C TYR A 82 -3.62 -6.54 -15.43
N GLU A 83 -4.38 -7.29 -16.22
CA GLU A 83 -5.60 -7.95 -15.74
C GLU A 83 -5.35 -8.85 -14.52
N SER A 84 -4.29 -9.66 -14.58
CA SER A 84 -3.91 -10.52 -13.46
C SER A 84 -3.44 -9.71 -12.24
N LEU A 85 -2.74 -8.60 -12.44
CA LEU A 85 -2.30 -7.72 -11.36
C LEU A 85 -3.48 -7.01 -10.70
N VAL A 86 -4.42 -6.49 -11.49
CA VAL A 86 -5.63 -5.82 -10.98
C VAL A 86 -6.47 -6.81 -10.16
N LYS A 87 -6.67 -8.03 -10.66
CA LYS A 87 -7.40 -9.06 -9.94
C LYS A 87 -6.75 -9.39 -8.60
N ASN A 88 -5.43 -9.59 -8.58
CA ASN A 88 -4.71 -9.85 -7.34
C ASN A 88 -4.78 -8.66 -6.37
N PHE A 89 -4.75 -7.43 -6.88
CA PHE A 89 -4.85 -6.21 -6.08
C PHE A 89 -6.24 -6.09 -5.43
N ILE A 90 -7.30 -6.39 -6.17
CA ILE A 90 -8.67 -6.42 -5.65
C ILE A 90 -8.80 -7.49 -4.55
N ASP A 91 -8.28 -8.69 -4.79
CA ASP A 91 -8.29 -9.78 -3.81
C ASP A 91 -7.58 -9.38 -2.50
N ILE A 92 -6.44 -8.67 -2.59
CA ILE A 92 -5.70 -8.15 -1.44
C ILE A 92 -6.52 -7.09 -0.70
N ILE A 93 -7.14 -6.15 -1.41
CA ILE A 93 -7.97 -5.11 -0.79
C ILE A 93 -9.14 -5.73 -0.03
N ILE A 94 -9.85 -6.68 -0.65
CA ILE A 94 -10.98 -7.36 -0.01
C ILE A 94 -10.52 -8.10 1.24
N THR A 95 -9.42 -8.85 1.15
CA THR A 95 -8.86 -9.58 2.30
C THR A 95 -8.49 -8.64 3.43
N THR A 96 -7.86 -7.51 3.11
CA THR A 96 -7.46 -6.50 4.10
C THR A 96 -8.68 -5.81 4.71
N ALA A 97 -9.71 -5.50 3.92
CA ALA A 97 -10.95 -4.90 4.42
C ALA A 97 -11.67 -5.83 5.41
N ILE A 98 -11.77 -7.12 5.09
CA ILE A 98 -12.35 -8.13 6.00
C ILE A 98 -11.54 -8.19 7.30
N MET A 99 -10.21 -8.22 7.21
CA MET A 99 -9.32 -8.22 8.38
C MET A 99 -9.56 -6.99 9.27
N ILE A 100 -9.65 -5.79 8.67
CA ILE A 100 -9.90 -4.55 9.42
C ILE A 100 -11.25 -4.61 10.16
N ILE A 101 -12.31 -5.10 9.50
CA ILE A 101 -13.64 -5.24 10.12
C ILE A 101 -13.57 -6.17 11.31
N VAL A 102 -12.94 -7.34 11.17
CA VAL A 102 -12.81 -8.31 12.26
C VAL A 102 -12.00 -7.73 13.42
N MET A 103 -10.90 -7.03 13.13
CA MET A 103 -10.09 -6.37 14.16
C MET A 103 -10.86 -5.24 14.86
N PHE A 104 -11.71 -4.52 14.15
CA PHE A 104 -12.57 -3.50 14.74
C PHE A 104 -13.61 -4.13 15.72
N ILE A 105 -14.22 -5.24 15.33
CA ILE A 105 -15.15 -5.99 16.18
C ILE A 105 -14.42 -6.52 17.43
N LEU A 106 -13.23 -7.10 17.26
CA LEU A 106 -12.42 -7.56 18.40
C LEU A 106 -12.07 -6.43 19.37
N ARG A 107 -11.77 -5.25 18.87
CA ARG A 107 -11.51 -4.06 19.69
C ARG A 107 -12.72 -3.63 20.50
N LEU A 108 -13.94 -3.79 19.98
CA LEU A 108 -15.17 -3.50 20.70
C LEU A 108 -15.41 -4.50 21.84
N LEU A 109 -15.02 -5.77 21.65
CA LEU A 109 -15.18 -6.83 22.64
C LEU A 109 -14.13 -6.76 23.77
N VAL A 110 -12.90 -6.36 23.42
CA VAL A 110 -11.79 -6.26 24.38
C VAL A 110 -11.21 -4.84 24.32
N PRO A 111 -11.78 -3.87 25.04
CA PRO A 111 -11.27 -2.51 25.00
C PRO A 111 -9.86 -2.42 25.60
N ILE A 112 -8.97 -1.70 24.91
CA ILE A 112 -7.61 -1.39 25.40
C ILE A 112 -7.75 -0.31 26.47
N SER A 113 -8.06 -0.71 27.70
CA SER A 113 -8.41 0.20 28.80
C SER A 113 -7.56 -0.01 30.05
N SER A 114 -6.41 -0.66 29.94
CA SER A 114 -5.58 -0.86 31.13
C SER A 114 -4.60 0.31 31.32
N SER A 115 -4.48 0.75 32.58
CA SER A 115 -3.53 1.81 32.97
C SER A 115 -2.06 1.38 32.93
N THR A 116 -1.77 0.09 32.72
CA THR A 116 -0.42 -0.46 32.76
C THR A 116 0.14 -0.64 31.35
N ARG A 117 1.25 0.01 31.03
CA ARG A 117 1.91 -0.04 29.70
C ARG A 117 2.24 -1.45 29.23
N ILE A 118 2.63 -2.33 30.17
CA ILE A 118 2.99 -3.72 29.90
C ILE A 118 1.78 -4.52 29.39
N ILE A 119 0.62 -4.36 30.04
CA ILE A 119 -0.61 -5.06 29.65
C ILE A 119 -1.04 -4.59 28.24
N ASN A 120 -0.96 -3.30 27.95
CA ASN A 120 -1.28 -2.78 26.62
C ASN A 120 -0.37 -3.35 25.54
N LEU A 121 0.92 -3.56 25.84
CA LEU A 121 1.86 -4.19 24.91
C LEU A 121 1.47 -5.64 24.61
N PHE A 122 1.12 -6.42 25.61
CA PHE A 122 0.63 -7.80 25.39
C PHE A 122 -0.67 -7.85 24.57
N ILE A 123 -1.60 -6.93 24.82
CA ILE A 123 -2.85 -6.83 24.05
C ILE A 123 -2.54 -6.51 22.58
N ILE A 124 -1.63 -5.58 22.30
CA ILE A 124 -1.23 -5.24 20.92
C ILE A 124 -0.59 -6.43 20.22
N ILE A 125 0.31 -7.15 20.90
CA ILE A 125 0.93 -8.37 20.34
C ILE A 125 -0.16 -9.41 20.03
N PHE A 126 -1.08 -9.63 20.95
CA PHE A 126 -2.20 -10.57 20.78
C PHE A 126 -3.05 -10.23 19.55
N TYR A 127 -3.44 -8.95 19.38
CA TYR A 127 -4.17 -8.50 18.20
C TYR A 127 -3.36 -8.68 16.91
N THR A 128 -2.06 -8.40 16.96
CA THR A 128 -1.19 -8.57 15.78
C THR A 128 -1.15 -10.03 15.35
N VAL A 129 -0.98 -10.96 16.28
CA VAL A 129 -0.94 -12.40 16.01
C VAL A 129 -2.27 -12.87 15.41
N ILE A 130 -3.40 -12.47 16.01
CA ILE A 130 -4.73 -12.82 15.47
C ILE A 130 -4.91 -12.25 14.05
N GLY A 131 -4.54 -10.99 13.82
CA GLY A 131 -4.62 -10.36 12.51
C GLY A 131 -3.80 -11.11 11.46
N CYS A 132 -2.57 -11.51 11.79
CA CYS A 132 -1.71 -12.30 10.89
C CYS A 132 -2.34 -13.67 10.57
N ILE A 133 -2.86 -14.37 11.55
CA ILE A 133 -3.50 -15.68 11.37
C ILE A 133 -4.73 -15.54 10.49
N LEU A 134 -5.60 -14.58 10.75
CA LEU A 134 -6.81 -14.32 9.96
C LEU A 134 -6.47 -13.95 8.51
N TYR A 135 -5.50 -13.03 8.32
CA TYR A 135 -5.04 -12.67 6.98
C TYR A 135 -4.53 -13.88 6.20
N PHE A 136 -3.75 -14.73 6.86
CA PHE A 136 -3.21 -15.95 6.26
C PHE A 136 -4.33 -16.91 5.85
N PHE A 137 -5.29 -17.19 6.72
CA PHE A 137 -6.43 -18.08 6.41
C PHE A 137 -7.29 -17.54 5.25
N ILE A 138 -7.64 -16.26 5.27
CA ILE A 138 -8.46 -15.64 4.21
C ILE A 138 -7.70 -15.65 2.89
N SER A 139 -6.41 -15.33 2.90
CA SER A 139 -5.54 -15.34 1.73
C SER A 139 -5.37 -16.74 1.12
N LEU A 140 -5.34 -17.79 1.96
CA LEU A 140 -5.36 -19.18 1.50
C LEU A 140 -6.67 -19.53 0.81
N LYS A 141 -7.81 -19.14 1.42
CA LYS A 141 -9.15 -19.42 0.89
C LYS A 141 -9.40 -18.69 -0.45
N ASN A 142 -8.95 -17.45 -0.57
CA ASN A 142 -9.07 -16.67 -1.80
C ASN A 142 -8.09 -17.10 -2.90
N GLY A 143 -7.19 -18.05 -2.61
CA GLY A 143 -6.22 -18.56 -3.58
C GLY A 143 -5.09 -17.57 -3.93
N THR A 144 -5.01 -16.42 -3.27
CA THR A 144 -3.96 -15.42 -3.47
C THR A 144 -2.59 -15.99 -3.15
N MET A 145 -2.48 -16.77 -2.07
CA MET A 145 -1.26 -17.50 -1.70
C MET A 145 -0.84 -18.52 -2.76
N LYS A 146 -1.79 -19.23 -3.37
CA LYS A 146 -1.50 -20.18 -4.47
C LYS A 146 -0.89 -19.49 -5.68
N ARG A 147 -1.36 -18.27 -6.00
CA ARG A 147 -0.84 -17.49 -7.13
C ARG A 147 0.56 -16.93 -6.86
N ILE A 148 0.85 -16.55 -5.60
CA ILE A 148 2.15 -15.97 -5.23
C ILE A 148 3.22 -17.05 -5.07
N PHE A 149 2.91 -18.15 -4.38
CA PHE A 149 3.89 -19.19 -4.03
C PHE A 149 3.84 -20.43 -4.94
N GLY A 150 2.94 -20.45 -5.93
CA GLY A 150 2.77 -21.56 -6.85
C GLY A 150 2.34 -22.87 -6.17
N ASN A 151 2.52 -23.99 -6.86
CA ASN A 151 2.08 -25.32 -6.39
C ASN A 151 2.81 -25.86 -5.14
N LYS A 152 3.82 -25.16 -4.62
CA LYS A 152 4.54 -25.59 -3.41
C LYS A 152 3.65 -25.63 -2.16
N ILE A 153 2.54 -24.90 -2.15
CA ILE A 153 1.61 -24.86 -1.01
C ILE A 153 0.55 -26.00 -1.09
N GLN A 154 0.48 -26.75 -2.19
CA GLN A 154 -0.45 -27.90 -2.27
C GLN A 154 -0.17 -29.01 -1.23
N LYS A 155 1.01 -29.02 -0.61
CA LYS A 155 1.34 -29.94 0.49
C LYS A 155 0.72 -29.59 1.84
N PHE A 156 0.17 -28.37 1.99
CA PHE A 156 -0.55 -27.93 3.19
C PHE A 156 -2.08 -27.94 2.96
N LYS A 157 -2.60 -28.99 2.34
CA LYS A 157 -4.04 -29.28 2.42
C LYS A 157 -4.32 -29.82 3.83
N LEU A 158 -4.87 -28.96 4.67
CA LEU A 158 -5.73 -29.34 5.80
C LEU A 158 -7.08 -29.76 5.27
#